data_22e0766f53805ddb859bfeeab89138e5
#
_entry.id   22e0766f53805ddb859bfeeab89138e5
#
_cell.length_a   1.000
_cell.length_b   1.000
_cell.length_c   1.000
_cell.angle_alpha   90.00
_cell.angle_beta   90.00
_cell.angle_gamma   90.00
#
_symmetry.space_group_name_H-M   'P 1'
#
loop_
_entity.id
_entity.type
_entity.pdbx_description
1 polymer ?
#
loop_
_entity_poly.entity_id
_entity_poly.type
_entity_poly.pdbx_seq_one_letter_code
_entity_poly.pdbx_strand_id
1 'polypeptide(L)'
;MWYNSRMGRLHLGVLGSGAGSNMQSIVDAVAAGTLDAEIKIVLADVPDAKILDRARRHGIPCQYLDCAPWKTKLEGPAEDRCIQTLKDAGVDTVVLAGFMRIVKPKLLAAFPNRVLNIHPALLPAFPGVHSWTQALDYGCKVAGVTVHFVDAGTDSGPIIVQKAVPVLEDDTPETLHARIQVQEHLAFPEALRIVASGKYRVEGRCVRIG
;
A
#
# COMPACT_ATOMS: atom_id res chain seq x y z
N MET A 1 -22.70 -9.62 2.07
CA MET A 1 -22.66 -9.88 0.61
C MET A 1 -21.30 -10.47 0.29
N TRP A 2 -21.23 -11.72 -0.17
CA TRP A 2 -19.97 -12.37 -0.50
C TRP A 2 -19.40 -11.69 -1.75
N TYR A 3 -18.25 -11.04 -1.64
CA TYR A 3 -17.53 -10.59 -2.82
C TYR A 3 -16.86 -11.81 -3.42
N ASN A 4 -17.46 -12.37 -4.47
CA ASN A 4 -16.89 -13.48 -5.23
C ASN A 4 -15.76 -12.89 -6.12
N SER A 5 -14.63 -12.53 -5.49
CA SER A 5 -13.44 -12.12 -6.23
C SER A 5 -12.91 -13.37 -6.94
N ARG A 6 -12.70 -13.30 -8.24
CA ARG A 6 -11.99 -14.31 -9.01
C ARG A 6 -10.76 -14.76 -8.21
N MET A 7 -10.76 -16.04 -7.78
CA MET A 7 -9.53 -16.69 -7.36
C MET A 7 -8.59 -16.70 -8.57
N GLY A 8 -7.41 -16.13 -8.43
CA GLY A 8 -6.45 -16.07 -9.51
C GLY A 8 -5.32 -15.10 -9.24
N ARG A 9 -4.36 -15.11 -10.12
CA ARG A 9 -3.21 -14.24 -10.11
C ARG A 9 -3.62 -12.77 -10.07
N LEU A 10 -3.14 -12.03 -9.07
CA LEU A 10 -3.39 -10.58 -8.97
C LEU A 10 -2.56 -9.82 -10.02
N HIS A 11 -3.19 -8.85 -10.66
CA HIS A 11 -2.51 -7.90 -11.54
C HIS A 11 -2.38 -6.55 -10.83
N LEU A 12 -1.17 -6.30 -10.31
CA LEU A 12 -0.91 -5.19 -9.42
C LEU A 12 -0.48 -3.93 -10.18
N GLY A 13 -1.11 -2.80 -9.83
CA GLY A 13 -0.58 -1.47 -10.12
C GLY A 13 -0.02 -0.87 -8.84
N VAL A 14 1.26 -0.52 -8.81
CA VAL A 14 1.92 0.00 -7.60
C VAL A 14 2.11 1.50 -7.73
N LEU A 15 1.62 2.26 -6.75
CA LEU A 15 1.84 3.69 -6.61
C LEU A 15 2.82 3.95 -5.45
N GLY A 16 3.84 4.79 -5.68
CA GLY A 16 4.80 5.13 -4.63
C GLY A 16 5.51 6.45 -4.89
N SER A 17 5.99 7.10 -3.82
CA SER A 17 6.66 8.41 -3.88
C SER A 17 8.15 8.35 -3.52
N GLY A 18 8.65 7.21 -3.01
CA GLY A 18 9.96 7.13 -2.37
C GLY A 18 10.82 5.93 -2.77
N ALA A 19 11.43 5.30 -1.77
CA ALA A 19 12.43 4.25 -1.92
C ALA A 19 11.93 2.95 -2.56
N GLY A 20 10.63 2.62 -2.41
CA GLY A 20 10.01 1.43 -2.98
C GLY A 20 10.40 0.12 -2.29
N SER A 21 10.76 0.14 -0.99
CA SER A 21 11.11 -1.07 -0.25
C SER A 21 9.94 -2.04 -0.12
N ASN A 22 8.72 -1.52 0.07
CA ASN A 22 7.50 -2.32 0.10
C ASN A 22 7.17 -2.95 -1.28
N MET A 23 7.42 -2.22 -2.39
CA MET A 23 7.33 -2.84 -3.71
C MET A 23 8.34 -3.98 -3.87
N GLN A 24 9.58 -3.80 -3.38
CA GLN A 24 10.60 -4.84 -3.42
C GLN A 24 10.14 -6.11 -2.68
N SER A 25 9.55 -5.99 -1.50
CA SER A 25 9.06 -7.15 -0.75
C SER A 25 7.96 -7.92 -1.52
N ILE A 26 7.14 -7.22 -2.30
CA ILE A 26 6.15 -7.84 -3.20
C ILE A 26 6.85 -8.59 -4.34
N VAL A 27 7.85 -7.96 -4.99
CA VAL A 27 8.65 -8.59 -6.05
C VAL A 27 9.30 -9.86 -5.53
N ASP A 28 9.93 -9.79 -4.35
CA ASP A 28 10.62 -10.94 -3.74
C ASP A 28 9.64 -12.08 -3.42
N ALA A 29 8.44 -11.77 -2.91
CA ALA A 29 7.41 -12.75 -2.63
C ALA A 29 6.87 -13.42 -3.90
N VAL A 30 6.74 -12.69 -5.00
CA VAL A 30 6.36 -13.24 -6.32
C VAL A 30 7.47 -14.13 -6.85
N ALA A 31 8.72 -13.68 -6.81
CA ALA A 31 9.88 -14.45 -7.27
C ALA A 31 10.07 -15.75 -6.47
N ALA A 32 9.79 -15.72 -5.17
CA ALA A 32 9.83 -16.89 -4.29
C ALA A 32 8.61 -17.83 -4.48
N GLY A 33 7.65 -17.51 -5.34
CA GLY A 33 6.44 -18.28 -5.56
C GLY A 33 5.47 -18.32 -4.37
N THR A 34 5.65 -17.41 -3.40
CA THR A 34 4.81 -17.33 -2.19
C THR A 34 3.62 -16.38 -2.36
N LEU A 35 3.60 -15.60 -3.43
CA LEU A 35 2.50 -14.71 -3.80
C LEU A 35 2.16 -14.89 -5.28
N ASP A 36 0.94 -15.31 -5.58
CA ASP A 36 0.45 -15.39 -6.95
C ASP A 36 -0.02 -14.01 -7.43
N ALA A 37 0.92 -13.23 -7.94
CA ALA A 37 0.69 -11.89 -8.44
C ALA A 37 1.67 -11.53 -9.56
N GLU A 38 1.33 -10.48 -10.30
CA GLU A 38 2.19 -9.83 -11.29
C GLU A 38 2.09 -8.32 -11.13
N ILE A 39 3.21 -7.63 -11.00
CA ILE A 39 3.22 -6.16 -11.04
C ILE A 39 3.19 -5.73 -12.51
N LYS A 40 2.07 -5.19 -12.94
CA LYS A 40 1.84 -4.75 -14.33
C LYS A 40 2.46 -3.39 -14.62
N ILE A 41 2.45 -2.50 -13.63
CA ILE A 41 2.98 -1.15 -13.76
C ILE A 41 3.30 -0.53 -12.41
N VAL A 42 4.32 0.33 -12.38
CA VAL A 42 4.66 1.18 -11.24
C VAL A 42 4.51 2.64 -11.64
N LEU A 43 3.77 3.41 -10.85
CA LEU A 43 3.60 4.85 -11.04
C LEU A 43 4.22 5.59 -9.86
N ALA A 44 4.98 6.65 -10.10
CA ALA A 44 5.50 7.51 -9.05
C ALA A 44 5.19 8.98 -9.33
N ASP A 45 4.79 9.69 -8.28
CA ASP A 45 4.47 11.13 -8.35
C ASP A 45 5.69 12.04 -8.11
N VAL A 46 6.87 11.43 -7.97
CA VAL A 46 8.18 12.09 -7.89
C VAL A 46 9.02 11.58 -9.06
N PRO A 47 9.57 12.49 -9.92
CA PRO A 47 10.25 12.09 -11.14
C PRO A 47 11.44 11.13 -10.91
N ASP A 48 12.23 11.39 -9.87
CA ASP A 48 13.44 10.65 -9.51
C ASP A 48 13.24 9.70 -8.33
N ALA A 49 12.00 9.25 -8.12
CA ALA A 49 11.69 8.31 -7.05
C ALA A 49 12.41 6.98 -7.27
N LYS A 50 13.16 6.52 -6.27
CA LYS A 50 13.94 5.26 -6.33
C LYS A 50 13.09 4.03 -6.65
N ILE A 51 11.78 4.08 -6.40
CA ILE A 51 10.85 3.01 -6.79
C ILE A 51 10.85 2.77 -8.30
N LEU A 52 11.00 3.82 -9.13
CA LEU A 52 11.09 3.71 -10.59
C LEU A 52 12.36 2.97 -11.02
N ASP A 53 13.49 3.24 -10.36
CA ASP A 53 14.76 2.54 -10.65
C ASP A 53 14.69 1.06 -10.23
N ARG A 54 14.00 0.77 -9.13
CA ARG A 54 13.74 -0.62 -8.73
C ARG A 54 12.89 -1.33 -9.78
N ALA A 55 11.79 -0.71 -10.22
CA ALA A 55 10.92 -1.27 -11.26
C ALA A 55 11.70 -1.59 -12.55
N ARG A 56 12.53 -0.64 -13.04
CA ARG A 56 13.37 -0.83 -14.22
C ARG A 56 14.33 -2.02 -14.07
N ARG A 57 14.98 -2.16 -12.90
CA ARG A 57 15.89 -3.30 -12.62
C ARG A 57 15.19 -4.65 -12.65
N HIS A 58 13.91 -4.71 -12.35
CA HIS A 58 13.10 -5.91 -12.43
C HIS A 58 12.34 -6.07 -13.76
N GLY A 59 12.59 -5.20 -14.76
CA GLY A 59 11.89 -5.22 -16.04
C GLY A 59 10.39 -4.88 -15.94
N ILE A 60 9.97 -4.24 -14.85
CA ILE A 60 8.57 -3.86 -14.62
C ILE A 60 8.32 -2.52 -15.31
N PRO A 61 7.26 -2.39 -16.14
CA PRO A 61 6.86 -1.11 -16.73
C PRO A 61 6.66 -0.05 -15.63
N CYS A 62 7.22 1.14 -15.85
CA CYS A 62 7.08 2.21 -14.87
C CYS A 62 7.13 3.59 -15.51
N GLN A 63 6.45 4.55 -14.89
CA GLN A 63 6.45 5.93 -15.36
C GLN A 63 6.21 6.94 -14.23
N TYR A 64 6.65 8.17 -14.47
CA TYR A 64 6.31 9.32 -13.67
C TYR A 64 4.85 9.72 -13.93
N LEU A 65 4.10 9.99 -12.86
CA LEU A 65 2.74 10.50 -12.88
C LEU A 65 2.77 11.97 -12.44
N ASP A 66 2.71 12.89 -13.39
CA ASP A 66 2.61 14.31 -13.07
C ASP A 66 1.27 14.62 -12.39
N CYS A 67 1.34 15.06 -11.16
CA CYS A 67 0.18 15.41 -10.33
C CYS A 67 -0.04 16.93 -10.18
N ALA A 68 0.69 17.75 -10.93
CA ALA A 68 0.46 19.20 -10.88
C ALA A 68 -0.99 19.56 -11.27
N PRO A 69 -1.56 20.61 -10.66
CA PRO A 69 -0.98 21.52 -9.66
C PRO A 69 -1.13 21.01 -8.20
N TRP A 70 -1.71 19.84 -7.96
CA TRP A 70 -1.98 19.33 -6.60
C TRP A 70 -0.72 18.80 -5.95
N LYS A 71 -0.46 19.21 -4.70
CA LYS A 71 0.74 18.80 -3.94
C LYS A 71 0.49 17.59 -3.04
N THR A 72 -0.70 17.48 -2.47
CA THR A 72 -1.00 16.49 -1.40
C THR A 72 -2.07 15.47 -1.77
N LYS A 73 -2.64 15.55 -2.97
CA LYS A 73 -3.73 14.69 -3.40
C LYS A 73 -3.58 14.29 -4.86
N LEU A 74 -4.08 13.12 -5.20
CA LEU A 74 -4.26 12.67 -6.57
C LEU A 74 -5.68 13.04 -7.00
N GLU A 75 -5.82 14.06 -7.85
CA GLU A 75 -7.11 14.65 -8.19
C GLU A 75 -7.14 15.18 -9.63
N GLY A 76 -8.35 15.32 -10.18
CA GLY A 76 -8.60 15.91 -11.50
C GLY A 76 -7.93 15.14 -12.64
N PRO A 77 -7.32 15.83 -13.63
CA PRO A 77 -6.72 15.16 -14.79
C PRO A 77 -5.61 14.17 -14.44
N ALA A 78 -4.88 14.39 -13.34
CA ALA A 78 -3.86 13.45 -12.89
C ALA A 78 -4.48 12.13 -12.39
N GLU A 79 -5.60 12.20 -11.66
CA GLU A 79 -6.35 11.02 -11.25
C GLU A 79 -6.90 10.26 -12.47
N ASP A 80 -7.45 10.99 -13.45
CA ASP A 80 -7.98 10.39 -14.68
C ASP A 80 -6.87 9.67 -15.47
N ARG A 81 -5.68 10.30 -15.63
CA ARG A 81 -4.52 9.65 -16.26
C ARG A 81 -4.05 8.42 -15.49
N CYS A 82 -3.98 8.50 -14.16
CA CYS A 82 -3.61 7.38 -13.32
C CYS A 82 -4.56 6.19 -13.53
N ILE A 83 -5.87 6.43 -13.45
CA ILE A 83 -6.89 5.40 -13.65
C ILE A 83 -6.77 4.77 -15.03
N GLN A 84 -6.64 5.60 -16.08
CA GLN A 84 -6.53 5.11 -17.45
C GLN A 84 -5.27 4.24 -17.63
N THR A 85 -4.11 4.72 -17.16
CA THR A 85 -2.85 3.98 -17.23
C THR A 85 -2.93 2.62 -16.52
N LEU A 86 -3.53 2.58 -15.32
CA LEU A 86 -3.72 1.33 -14.59
C LEU A 86 -4.63 0.35 -15.35
N LYS A 87 -5.72 0.84 -15.92
CA LYS A 87 -6.66 0.02 -16.72
C LYS A 87 -6.02 -0.51 -18.00
N ASP A 88 -5.28 0.33 -18.72
CA ASP A 88 -4.58 -0.04 -19.97
C ASP A 88 -3.50 -1.10 -19.71
N ALA A 89 -2.87 -1.07 -18.53
CA ALA A 89 -1.94 -2.10 -18.08
C ALA A 89 -2.63 -3.40 -17.61
N GLY A 90 -3.97 -3.46 -17.56
CA GLY A 90 -4.72 -4.62 -17.10
C GLY A 90 -4.68 -4.83 -15.59
N VAL A 91 -4.50 -3.77 -14.82
CA VAL A 91 -4.48 -3.83 -13.34
C VAL A 91 -5.88 -4.14 -12.80
N ASP A 92 -5.95 -5.05 -11.83
CA ASP A 92 -7.15 -5.36 -11.06
C ASP A 92 -7.06 -4.95 -9.59
N THR A 93 -5.85 -4.72 -9.10
CA THR A 93 -5.59 -4.37 -7.68
C THR A 93 -4.52 -3.28 -7.60
N VAL A 94 -4.81 -2.21 -6.90
CA VAL A 94 -3.91 -1.06 -6.71
C VAL A 94 -3.25 -1.15 -5.33
N VAL A 95 -1.95 -0.94 -5.30
CA VAL A 95 -1.10 -1.01 -4.11
C VAL A 95 -0.46 0.35 -3.86
N LEU A 96 -0.77 0.97 -2.73
CA LEU A 96 -0.11 2.19 -2.29
C LEU A 96 1.11 1.80 -1.43
N ALA A 97 2.30 1.89 -2.01
CA ALA A 97 3.57 1.51 -1.38
C ALA A 97 4.40 2.75 -1.02
N GLY A 98 3.98 3.47 0.01
CA GLY A 98 4.57 4.75 0.37
C GLY A 98 4.19 5.86 -0.63
N PHE A 99 2.94 5.89 -1.07
CA PHE A 99 2.40 6.95 -1.91
C PHE A 99 1.91 8.10 -1.03
N MET A 100 2.54 9.28 -1.19
CA MET A 100 2.34 10.42 -0.29
C MET A 100 1.17 11.35 -0.69
N ARG A 101 0.22 10.85 -1.48
CA ARG A 101 -0.96 11.62 -1.88
C ARG A 101 -2.24 10.94 -1.43
N ILE A 102 -3.20 11.75 -1.01
CA ILE A 102 -4.56 11.30 -0.70
C ILE A 102 -5.24 10.88 -2.01
N VAL A 103 -5.65 9.63 -2.06
CA VAL A 103 -6.43 9.07 -3.16
C VAL A 103 -7.87 9.58 -3.09
N LYS A 104 -8.48 9.86 -4.23
CA LYS A 104 -9.81 10.45 -4.33
C LYS A 104 -10.86 9.43 -4.80
N PRO A 105 -12.15 9.77 -4.68
CA PRO A 105 -13.23 8.82 -4.93
C PRO A 105 -13.26 8.20 -6.34
N LYS A 106 -12.76 8.86 -7.37
CA LYS A 106 -12.77 8.30 -8.74
C LYS A 106 -11.90 7.05 -8.84
N LEU A 107 -10.68 7.09 -8.25
CA LEU A 107 -9.80 5.91 -8.24
C LEU A 107 -10.43 4.78 -7.43
N LEU A 108 -11.01 5.09 -6.27
CA LEU A 108 -11.69 4.09 -5.43
C LEU A 108 -12.89 3.46 -6.15
N ALA A 109 -13.65 4.25 -6.90
CA ALA A 109 -14.76 3.77 -7.72
C ALA A 109 -14.29 2.93 -8.93
N ALA A 110 -13.12 3.25 -9.50
CA ALA A 110 -12.54 2.50 -10.60
C ALA A 110 -12.00 1.12 -10.16
N PHE A 111 -11.61 0.98 -8.89
CA PHE A 111 -11.06 -0.25 -8.29
C PHE A 111 -11.76 -0.55 -6.94
N PRO A 112 -13.08 -0.87 -6.94
CA PRO A 112 -13.87 -1.00 -5.71
C PRO A 112 -13.37 -2.16 -4.85
N ASN A 113 -13.01 -1.87 -3.58
CA ASN A 113 -12.39 -2.80 -2.64
C ASN A 113 -11.12 -3.49 -3.17
N ARG A 114 -10.37 -2.78 -4.02
CA ARG A 114 -9.14 -3.27 -4.66
C ARG A 114 -7.98 -2.27 -4.57
N VAL A 115 -8.10 -1.27 -3.70
CA VAL A 115 -7.01 -0.35 -3.38
C VAL A 115 -6.54 -0.66 -1.97
N LEU A 116 -5.28 -1.06 -1.83
CA LEU A 116 -4.64 -1.39 -0.56
C LEU A 116 -3.58 -0.36 -0.21
N ASN A 117 -3.49 -0.02 1.07
CA ASN A 117 -2.42 0.83 1.61
C ASN A 117 -1.69 0.12 2.75
N ILE A 118 -0.42 0.46 2.92
CA ILE A 118 0.36 0.11 4.10
C ILE A 118 0.66 1.39 4.89
N HIS A 119 0.38 1.34 6.19
CA HIS A 119 0.56 2.46 7.09
C HIS A 119 1.41 2.05 8.30
N PRO A 120 2.51 2.78 8.61
CA PRO A 120 3.47 2.41 9.66
C PRO A 120 3.00 2.76 11.07
N ALA A 121 1.76 2.37 11.41
CA ALA A 121 1.20 2.41 12.76
C ALA A 121 0.17 1.30 12.96
N LEU A 122 -0.19 1.04 14.22
CA LEU A 122 -1.32 0.18 14.58
C LEU A 122 -2.63 0.99 14.53
N LEU A 123 -3.21 1.14 13.35
CA LEU A 123 -4.47 1.85 13.18
C LEU A 123 -5.56 1.31 14.13
N PRO A 124 -6.40 2.18 14.71
CA PRO A 124 -6.65 3.57 14.34
C PRO A 124 -5.70 4.60 14.98
N ALA A 125 -4.64 4.17 15.68
CA ALA A 125 -3.68 5.09 16.26
C ALA A 125 -2.79 5.73 15.18
N PHE A 126 -2.49 7.02 15.34
CA PHE A 126 -1.52 7.79 14.55
C PHE A 126 -1.74 7.72 13.03
N PRO A 127 -2.93 8.08 12.51
CA PRO A 127 -3.14 8.21 11.08
C PRO A 127 -2.30 9.36 10.48
N GLY A 128 -2.06 9.32 9.17
CA GLY A 128 -1.33 10.36 8.45
C GLY A 128 0.19 10.19 8.48
N VAL A 129 0.94 11.31 8.36
CA VAL A 129 2.39 11.27 8.19
C VAL A 129 3.17 11.16 9.51
N HIS A 130 4.38 10.59 9.44
CA HIS A 130 5.31 10.47 10.57
C HIS A 130 4.73 9.73 11.79
N SER A 131 3.91 8.72 11.57
CA SER A 131 3.20 7.97 12.62
C SER A 131 4.14 7.34 13.67
N TRP A 132 5.34 6.89 13.28
CA TRP A 132 6.33 6.36 14.21
C TRP A 132 6.92 7.44 15.14
N THR A 133 7.12 8.67 14.63
CA THR A 133 7.52 9.81 15.46
C THR A 133 6.42 10.15 16.47
N GLN A 134 5.16 10.21 16.00
CA GLN A 134 4.02 10.43 16.88
C GLN A 134 3.93 9.38 17.99
N ALA A 135 4.20 8.09 17.68
CA ALA A 135 4.19 7.02 18.66
C ALA A 135 5.29 7.19 19.72
N LEU A 136 6.50 7.62 19.32
CA LEU A 136 7.60 7.93 20.24
C LEU A 136 7.25 9.12 21.14
N ASP A 137 6.80 10.23 20.54
CA ASP A 137 6.45 11.46 21.27
C ASP A 137 5.33 11.23 22.28
N TYR A 138 4.39 10.32 21.96
CA TYR A 138 3.30 9.94 22.85
C TYR A 138 3.76 9.01 24.00
N GLY A 139 4.93 8.39 23.87
CA GLY A 139 5.47 7.45 24.87
C GLY A 139 4.92 6.05 24.73
N CYS A 140 4.50 5.63 23.54
CA CYS A 140 4.02 4.27 23.29
C CYS A 140 5.08 3.23 23.63
N LYS A 141 4.65 2.07 24.11
CA LYS A 141 5.52 0.90 24.34
C LYS A 141 5.41 -0.13 23.22
N VAL A 142 4.40 0.02 22.38
CA VAL A 142 4.14 -0.83 21.20
C VAL A 142 3.79 0.05 20.03
N ALA A 143 4.42 -0.19 18.89
CA ALA A 143 4.10 0.40 17.59
C ALA A 143 3.86 -0.74 16.57
N GLY A 144 3.80 -0.43 15.30
CA GLY A 144 3.66 -1.47 14.28
C GLY A 144 3.22 -0.95 12.93
N VAL A 145 2.62 -1.84 12.16
CA VAL A 145 2.17 -1.60 10.79
C VAL A 145 0.76 -2.13 10.58
N THR A 146 0.01 -1.46 9.72
CA THR A 146 -1.32 -1.87 9.27
C THR A 146 -1.36 -1.91 7.74
N VAL A 147 -1.85 -3.02 7.17
CA VAL A 147 -2.30 -3.08 5.78
C VAL A 147 -3.82 -3.09 5.78
N HIS A 148 -4.41 -2.18 5.01
CA HIS A 148 -5.85 -1.98 4.98
C HIS A 148 -6.36 -1.69 3.57
N PHE A 149 -7.64 -1.91 3.32
CA PHE A 149 -8.31 -1.37 2.15
C PHE A 149 -8.45 0.15 2.30
N VAL A 150 -8.29 0.87 1.20
CA VAL A 150 -8.45 2.33 1.19
C VAL A 150 -9.92 2.69 1.01
N ASP A 151 -10.42 3.58 1.87
CA ASP A 151 -11.72 4.22 1.76
C ASP A 151 -11.59 5.72 1.51
N ALA A 152 -12.68 6.46 1.62
CA ALA A 152 -12.69 7.91 1.38
C ALA A 152 -12.03 8.74 2.50
N GLY A 153 -11.75 8.13 3.65
CA GLY A 153 -11.05 8.78 4.77
C GLY A 153 -9.52 8.62 4.68
N THR A 154 -8.81 9.20 5.64
CA THR A 154 -7.37 9.03 5.77
C THR A 154 -7.09 7.86 6.71
N ASP A 155 -6.42 6.82 6.20
CA ASP A 155 -6.03 5.62 6.93
C ASP A 155 -7.18 4.99 7.75
N SER A 156 -8.40 5.06 7.23
CA SER A 156 -9.62 4.70 7.95
C SER A 156 -10.31 3.43 7.44
N GLY A 157 -9.84 2.84 6.36
CA GLY A 157 -10.47 1.69 5.73
C GLY A 157 -10.34 0.37 6.50
N PRO A 158 -11.04 -0.69 6.05
CA PRO A 158 -11.04 -2.00 6.71
C PRO A 158 -9.64 -2.62 6.77
N ILE A 159 -9.23 -3.05 7.97
CA ILE A 159 -7.91 -3.60 8.25
C ILE A 159 -7.85 -5.06 7.77
N ILE A 160 -6.78 -5.40 7.05
CA ILE A 160 -6.51 -6.76 6.55
C ILE A 160 -5.50 -7.47 7.45
N VAL A 161 -4.34 -6.83 7.71
CA VAL A 161 -3.24 -7.38 8.52
C VAL A 161 -2.67 -6.28 9.40
N GLN A 162 -2.34 -6.64 10.64
CA GLN A 162 -1.53 -5.79 11.54
C GLN A 162 -0.38 -6.61 12.11
N LYS A 163 0.80 -5.97 12.26
CA LYS A 163 1.93 -6.54 12.95
C LYS A 163 2.51 -5.54 13.93
N ALA A 164 2.73 -5.99 15.16
CA ALA A 164 3.25 -5.15 16.24
C ALA A 164 4.77 -5.28 16.39
N VAL A 165 5.40 -4.22 16.87
CA VAL A 165 6.80 -4.18 17.29
C VAL A 165 6.93 -3.48 18.65
N PRO A 166 7.89 -3.85 19.48
CA PRO A 166 8.18 -3.11 20.70
C PRO A 166 8.80 -1.74 20.36
N VAL A 167 8.53 -0.75 21.19
CA VAL A 167 9.28 0.51 21.26
C VAL A 167 10.29 0.37 22.38
N LEU A 168 11.57 0.52 22.06
CA LEU A 168 12.68 0.38 23.02
C LEU A 168 12.98 1.74 23.69
N GLU A 169 13.62 1.69 24.85
CA GLU A 169 13.89 2.90 25.65
C GLU A 169 14.83 3.90 24.95
N ASP A 170 15.70 3.40 24.08
CA ASP A 170 16.69 4.17 23.33
C ASP A 170 16.31 4.38 21.85
N ASP A 171 15.06 4.10 21.48
CA ASP A 171 14.63 4.29 20.10
C ASP A 171 14.65 5.76 19.68
N THR A 172 15.23 5.98 18.50
CA THR A 172 15.03 7.18 17.70
C THR A 172 13.92 6.94 16.66
N PRO A 173 13.40 7.99 16.02
CA PRO A 173 12.45 7.82 14.91
C PRO A 173 12.98 6.86 13.83
N GLU A 174 14.28 6.91 13.53
CA GLU A 174 14.93 6.09 12.51
C GLU A 174 14.99 4.63 12.91
N THR A 175 15.37 4.32 14.17
CA THR A 175 15.49 2.93 14.65
C THR A 175 14.13 2.27 14.80
N LEU A 176 13.13 2.97 15.30
CA LEU A 176 11.77 2.47 15.37
C LEU A 176 11.19 2.26 13.95
N HIS A 177 11.37 3.23 13.05
CA HIS A 177 10.90 3.10 11.67
C HIS A 177 11.55 1.92 10.96
N ALA A 178 12.86 1.71 11.11
CA ALA A 178 13.57 0.55 10.54
C ALA A 178 12.98 -0.77 11.06
N ARG A 179 12.64 -0.85 12.36
CA ARG A 179 12.01 -2.04 12.95
C ARG A 179 10.59 -2.27 12.42
N ILE A 180 9.80 -1.21 12.27
CA ILE A 180 8.46 -1.28 11.65
C ILE A 180 8.58 -1.76 10.20
N GLN A 181 9.55 -1.24 9.45
CA GLN A 181 9.75 -1.56 8.04
C GLN A 181 10.02 -3.06 7.79
N VAL A 182 10.71 -3.73 8.73
CA VAL A 182 10.85 -5.21 8.67
C VAL A 182 9.47 -5.89 8.69
N GLN A 183 8.54 -5.39 9.51
CA GLN A 183 7.19 -5.95 9.57
C GLN A 183 6.33 -5.54 8.37
N GLU A 184 6.57 -4.36 7.78
CA GLU A 184 5.91 -3.95 6.54
C GLU A 184 6.18 -4.95 5.41
N HIS A 185 7.45 -5.35 5.25
CA HIS A 185 7.88 -6.29 4.21
C HIS A 185 7.27 -7.70 4.37
N LEU A 186 6.82 -8.05 5.56
CA LEU A 186 6.07 -9.29 5.82
C LEU A 186 4.56 -9.10 5.65
N ALA A 187 4.03 -7.98 6.16
CA ALA A 187 2.60 -7.71 6.21
C ALA A 187 1.98 -7.46 4.82
N PHE A 188 2.67 -6.75 3.93
CA PHE A 188 2.12 -6.43 2.62
C PHE A 188 1.94 -7.68 1.74
N PRO A 189 2.96 -8.55 1.54
CA PRO A 189 2.75 -9.80 0.82
C PRO A 189 1.69 -10.70 1.48
N GLU A 190 1.59 -10.71 2.82
CA GLU A 190 0.57 -11.47 3.54
C GLU A 190 -0.84 -10.97 3.20
N ALA A 191 -1.07 -9.66 3.25
CA ALA A 191 -2.35 -9.07 2.89
C ALA A 191 -2.72 -9.36 1.42
N LEU A 192 -1.76 -9.27 0.51
CA LEU A 192 -1.97 -9.59 -0.90
C LEU A 192 -2.30 -11.08 -1.11
N ARG A 193 -1.69 -12.01 -0.34
CA ARG A 193 -2.09 -13.44 -0.37
C ARG A 193 -3.53 -13.64 0.06
N ILE A 194 -3.98 -12.94 1.09
CA ILE A 194 -5.39 -12.97 1.53
C ILE A 194 -6.30 -12.50 0.39
N VAL A 195 -5.94 -11.39 -0.27
CA VAL A 195 -6.73 -10.87 -1.40
C VAL A 195 -6.72 -11.81 -2.59
N ALA A 196 -5.55 -12.39 -2.94
CA ALA A 196 -5.41 -13.36 -4.03
C ALA A 196 -6.22 -14.64 -3.80
N SER A 197 -6.33 -15.09 -2.54
CA SER A 197 -7.11 -16.29 -2.20
C SER A 197 -8.60 -16.14 -2.51
N GLY A 198 -9.12 -14.92 -2.57
CA GLY A 198 -10.55 -14.64 -2.69
C GLY A 198 -11.40 -15.11 -1.50
N LYS A 199 -10.76 -15.71 -0.49
CA LYS A 199 -11.42 -16.26 0.71
C LYS A 199 -11.53 -15.23 1.82
N TYR A 200 -12.07 -14.07 1.51
CA TYR A 200 -12.34 -13.03 2.47
C TYR A 200 -13.63 -12.29 2.12
N ARG A 201 -14.21 -11.64 3.12
CA ARG A 201 -15.33 -10.72 2.94
C ARG A 201 -15.14 -9.49 3.82
N VAL A 202 -15.64 -8.36 3.34
CA VAL A 202 -15.63 -7.10 4.09
C VAL A 202 -17.05 -6.86 4.64
N GLU A 203 -17.16 -6.79 5.95
CA GLU A 203 -18.42 -6.54 6.68
C GLU A 203 -18.27 -5.25 7.49
N GLY A 204 -18.76 -4.14 6.97
CA GLY A 204 -18.50 -2.82 7.55
C GLY A 204 -17.01 -2.53 7.62
N ARG A 205 -16.45 -2.43 8.81
CA ARG A 205 -15.00 -2.22 9.03
C ARG A 205 -14.19 -3.51 9.21
N CYS A 206 -14.84 -4.66 9.23
CA CYS A 206 -14.18 -5.93 9.51
C CYS A 206 -13.87 -6.70 8.21
N VAL A 207 -12.63 -7.13 8.05
CA VAL A 207 -12.26 -8.13 7.06
C VAL A 207 -12.33 -9.50 7.73
N ARG A 208 -13.21 -10.36 7.22
CA ARG A 208 -13.35 -11.76 7.66
C ARG A 208 -12.62 -12.65 6.68
N ILE A 209 -11.69 -13.45 7.17
CA ILE A 209 -10.92 -14.42 6.38
C ILE A 209 -11.57 -15.78 6.58
N GLY A 210 -11.90 -16.47 5.46
CA GLY A 210 -12.57 -17.78 5.45
C GLY A 210 -11.61 -18.92 5.21
#